data_efc798f0c14f7f5868434e99d173e1c1
#
_entry.id   efc798f0c14f7f5868434e99d173e1c1
#
_cell.length_a   1.000
_cell.length_b   1.000
_cell.length_c   1.000
_cell.angle_alpha   90.00
_cell.angle_beta   90.00
_cell.angle_gamma   90.00
#
_symmetry.space_group_name_H-M   'P 1'
#
loop_
_entity.id
_entity.type
_entity.pdbx_description
1 polymer ?
#
loop_
_entity_poly.entity_id
_entity_poly.type
_entity_poly.pdbx_seq_one_letter_code
_entity_poly.pdbx_strand_id
1 'polypeptide(L)'
;MRVETMLQGAFDTGGPIHTRLGDIAETARFIERMGFHGCTTAEVGHDPFLPFMIASEHTQHLTFCTNVAVAFPRSPFVTAQLAWDLQQFSDGRFQLGLGSQVKGNIVRRYSTAWSGPPGPRMREYILCLRAIFRSFNSDKPTFFEGEHYQFTTLQPTFNPFSHHGPSGHPHMPVYLAAVNPFMARLAGEIADGIRPPGWIT
;
A
#
# COMPACT_ATOMS: atom_id res chain seq x y z
N MET A 1 -0.52 23.28 1.20
CA MET A 1 0.18 22.26 0.40
C MET A 1 0.68 21.18 1.37
N ARG A 2 0.46 19.89 1.08
CA ARG A 2 1.06 18.79 1.86
C ARG A 2 2.39 18.41 1.24
N VAL A 3 3.42 18.23 2.05
CA VAL A 3 4.77 17.87 1.61
C VAL A 3 5.14 16.52 2.24
N GLU A 4 5.51 15.57 1.41
CA GLU A 4 5.95 14.24 1.83
C GLU A 4 7.42 14.03 1.42
N THR A 5 8.12 13.15 2.13
CA THR A 5 9.48 12.75 1.79
C THR A 5 9.62 11.23 1.83
N MET A 6 10.71 10.71 1.29
CA MET A 6 10.99 9.27 1.41
C MET A 6 11.61 8.94 2.76
N LEU A 7 11.08 7.91 3.41
CA LEU A 7 11.61 7.39 4.67
C LEU A 7 12.93 6.63 4.48
N GLN A 8 13.14 6.05 3.31
CA GLN A 8 14.29 5.18 2.98
C GLN A 8 15.36 5.89 2.13
N GLY A 9 15.60 7.19 2.31
CA GLY A 9 16.60 7.94 1.57
C GLY A 9 16.24 8.21 0.10
N ALA A 10 16.71 9.35 -0.42
CA ALA A 10 16.47 9.74 -1.79
C ALA A 10 17.41 8.98 -2.76
N PHE A 11 16.93 8.67 -3.94
CA PHE A 11 17.68 8.00 -5.03
C PHE A 11 18.93 8.76 -5.53
N ASP A 12 19.20 9.98 -5.05
CA ASP A 12 20.12 10.90 -5.72
C ASP A 12 21.21 11.52 -4.84
N THR A 13 21.50 10.99 -3.68
CA THR A 13 22.52 11.60 -2.81
C THR A 13 23.88 10.91 -2.81
N GLY A 14 24.11 9.93 -3.73
CA GLY A 14 25.37 9.19 -3.81
C GLY A 14 25.71 8.35 -2.56
N GLY A 15 24.84 8.36 -1.56
CA GLY A 15 24.92 7.53 -0.36
C GLY A 15 24.14 6.22 -0.50
N PRO A 16 24.30 5.29 0.46
CA PRO A 16 23.53 4.05 0.43
C PRO A 16 22.05 4.37 0.55
N ILE A 17 21.27 3.93 -0.45
CA ILE A 17 19.81 4.07 -0.57
C ILE A 17 19.05 3.36 0.57
N HIS A 18 19.77 2.72 1.49
CA HIS A 18 19.22 1.81 2.47
C HIS A 18 19.39 2.37 3.89
N THR A 19 18.38 3.08 4.35
CA THR A 19 18.19 3.26 5.79
C THR A 19 17.98 1.87 6.41
N ARG A 20 18.80 1.50 7.37
CA ARG A 20 18.59 0.24 8.10
C ARG A 20 17.25 0.31 8.84
N LEU A 21 16.57 -0.82 8.97
CA LEU A 21 15.32 -0.84 9.74
C LEU A 21 15.50 -0.30 11.16
N GLY A 22 16.69 -0.52 11.77
CA GLY A 22 17.01 0.03 13.09
C GLY A 22 17.09 1.56 13.16
N ASP A 23 17.30 2.25 12.03
CA ASP A 23 17.44 3.71 11.98
C ASP A 23 16.10 4.40 11.67
N ILE A 24 15.05 3.63 11.34
CA ILE A 24 13.74 4.15 10.93
C ILE A 24 13.12 5.04 12.02
N ALA A 25 13.21 4.64 13.28
CA ALA A 25 12.64 5.40 14.39
C ALA A 25 13.20 6.83 14.47
N GLU A 26 14.52 6.96 14.36
CA GLU A 26 15.21 8.26 14.41
C GLU A 26 14.90 9.08 13.16
N THR A 27 14.96 8.46 11.98
CA THR A 27 14.63 9.10 10.70
C THR A 27 13.18 9.63 10.70
N ALA A 28 12.22 8.84 11.15
CA ALA A 28 10.82 9.25 11.20
C ALA A 28 10.59 10.44 12.15
N ARG A 29 11.18 10.40 13.36
CA ARG A 29 11.14 11.55 14.30
C ARG A 29 11.79 12.79 13.69
N PHE A 30 12.89 12.64 12.96
CA PHE A 30 13.54 13.76 12.29
C PHE A 30 12.63 14.38 11.23
N ILE A 31 12.02 13.56 10.36
CA ILE A 31 11.07 13.98 9.32
C ILE A 31 9.90 14.75 9.94
N GLU A 32 9.34 14.23 11.03
CA GLU A 32 8.22 14.90 11.74
C GLU A 32 8.63 16.25 12.33
N ARG A 33 9.80 16.33 12.99
CA ARG A 33 10.34 17.60 13.53
C ARG A 33 10.63 18.63 12.45
N MET A 34 10.99 18.19 11.24
CA MET A 34 11.20 19.10 10.10
C MET A 34 9.89 19.63 9.49
N GLY A 35 8.74 19.21 10.00
CA GLY A 35 7.43 19.70 9.56
C GLY A 35 6.89 19.07 8.29
N PHE A 36 7.41 17.91 7.86
CA PHE A 36 6.79 17.15 6.79
C PHE A 36 5.43 16.59 7.22
N HIS A 37 4.51 16.48 6.28
CA HIS A 37 3.16 15.96 6.53
C HIS A 37 3.08 14.45 6.48
N GLY A 38 4.02 13.82 5.77
CA GLY A 38 4.06 12.38 5.63
C GLY A 38 5.38 11.87 5.07
N CYS A 39 5.50 10.55 5.07
CA CYS A 39 6.63 9.88 4.46
C CYS A 39 6.19 8.67 3.64
N THR A 40 7.03 8.32 2.68
CA THR A 40 6.77 7.22 1.75
C THR A 40 7.90 6.20 1.79
N THR A 41 7.58 4.96 1.42
CA THR A 41 8.56 3.90 1.18
C THR A 41 8.43 3.36 -0.25
N ALA A 42 9.53 2.87 -0.81
CA ALA A 42 9.54 2.14 -2.07
C ALA A 42 9.93 0.68 -1.83
N GLU A 43 9.41 -0.23 -2.63
CA GLU A 43 9.79 -1.65 -2.60
C GLU A 43 11.07 -1.88 -3.42
N VAL A 44 12.22 -1.54 -2.86
CA VAL A 44 13.53 -1.65 -3.54
C VAL A 44 14.52 -2.56 -2.82
N GLY A 45 14.90 -2.31 -1.61
CA GLY A 45 15.84 -3.12 -0.83
C GLY A 45 15.22 -3.75 0.41
N HIS A 46 14.04 -3.27 0.80
CA HIS A 46 13.28 -3.75 1.94
C HIS A 46 11.82 -3.94 1.57
N ASP A 47 11.09 -4.69 2.39
CA ASP A 47 9.64 -4.74 2.34
C ASP A 47 9.08 -3.32 2.58
N PRO A 48 8.11 -2.86 1.77
CA PRO A 48 7.63 -1.48 1.85
C PRO A 48 6.72 -1.20 3.05
N PHE A 49 6.25 -2.21 3.78
CA PHE A 49 5.33 -2.05 4.90
C PHE A 49 6.04 -1.99 6.26
N LEU A 50 7.07 -2.82 6.46
CA LEU A 50 7.75 -2.94 7.75
C LEU A 50 8.27 -1.61 8.32
N PRO A 51 8.88 -0.70 7.53
CA PRO A 51 9.34 0.58 8.06
C PRO A 51 8.22 1.41 8.70
N PHE A 52 6.98 1.27 8.24
CA PHE A 52 5.85 2.05 8.76
C PHE A 52 5.38 1.56 10.14
N MET A 53 5.52 0.28 10.47
CA MET A 53 5.27 -0.19 11.84
C MET A 53 6.17 0.57 12.83
N ILE A 54 7.47 0.63 12.53
CA ILE A 54 8.45 1.34 13.37
C ILE A 54 8.17 2.85 13.38
N ALA A 55 7.98 3.46 12.21
CA ALA A 55 7.75 4.89 12.10
C ALA A 55 6.47 5.33 12.83
N SER A 56 5.38 4.56 12.73
CA SER A 56 4.10 4.91 13.35
C SER A 56 4.14 4.88 14.88
N GLU A 57 4.93 3.98 15.47
CA GLU A 57 5.15 3.92 16.92
C GLU A 57 5.91 5.16 17.45
N HIS A 58 6.73 5.77 16.59
CA HIS A 58 7.65 6.84 17.01
C HIS A 58 7.27 8.24 16.51
N THR A 59 6.09 8.39 15.92
CA THR A 59 5.56 9.67 15.39
C THR A 59 4.07 9.82 15.72
N GLN A 60 3.59 11.07 15.75
CA GLN A 60 2.21 11.37 16.12
C GLN A 60 1.35 11.85 14.95
N HIS A 61 1.94 12.50 13.95
CA HIS A 61 1.20 13.23 12.93
C HIS A 61 1.55 12.82 11.49
N LEU A 62 2.68 12.13 11.28
CA LEU A 62 3.09 11.71 9.93
C LEU A 62 2.08 10.74 9.33
N THR A 63 1.64 11.02 8.11
CA THR A 63 0.96 10.05 7.27
C THR A 63 1.98 9.15 6.56
N PHE A 64 1.59 7.94 6.27
CA PHE A 64 2.43 6.90 5.67
C PHE A 64 1.83 6.40 4.38
N CYS A 65 2.62 6.30 3.31
CA CYS A 65 2.15 5.72 2.06
C CYS A 65 3.23 4.87 1.39
N THR A 66 2.89 3.64 1.03
CA THR A 66 3.77 2.89 0.12
C THR A 66 3.81 3.60 -1.24
N ASN A 67 5.01 3.84 -1.79
CA ASN A 67 5.17 4.52 -3.08
C ASN A 67 6.22 3.81 -3.96
N VAL A 68 5.92 2.62 -4.41
CA VAL A 68 4.68 1.87 -4.18
C VAL A 68 5.01 0.43 -3.78
N ALA A 69 4.04 -0.26 -3.16
CA ALA A 69 4.12 -1.70 -2.98
C ALA A 69 3.77 -2.42 -4.29
N VAL A 70 4.50 -3.49 -4.61
CA VAL A 70 4.26 -4.28 -5.83
C VAL A 70 3.09 -5.23 -5.61
N ALA A 71 1.99 -5.02 -6.34
CA ALA A 71 0.73 -5.73 -6.11
C ALA A 71 0.78 -7.21 -6.53
N PHE A 72 1.24 -7.50 -7.75
CA PHE A 72 1.02 -8.81 -8.38
C PHE A 72 1.67 -10.02 -7.72
N PRO A 73 2.81 -9.90 -7.01
CA PRO A 73 3.36 -11.02 -6.24
C PRO A 73 2.58 -11.33 -4.95
N ARG A 74 1.74 -10.42 -4.49
CA ARG A 74 0.94 -10.55 -3.28
C ARG A 74 -0.53 -10.84 -3.64
N SER A 75 -1.19 -11.70 -2.89
CA SER A 75 -2.65 -11.81 -3.04
C SER A 75 -3.35 -10.55 -2.47
N PRO A 76 -4.53 -10.18 -2.99
CA PRO A 76 -5.30 -9.10 -2.40
C PRO A 76 -5.57 -9.29 -0.91
N PHE A 77 -5.83 -10.53 -0.46
CA PHE A 77 -6.11 -10.81 0.95
C PHE A 77 -4.89 -10.54 1.85
N VAL A 78 -3.70 -11.02 1.47
CA VAL A 78 -2.46 -10.77 2.22
C VAL A 78 -2.14 -9.28 2.29
N THR A 79 -2.32 -8.57 1.17
CA THR A 79 -2.13 -7.11 1.14
C THR A 79 -3.15 -6.39 2.01
N ALA A 80 -4.41 -6.86 2.01
CA ALA A 80 -5.46 -6.29 2.86
C ALA A 80 -5.16 -6.45 4.35
N GLN A 81 -4.68 -7.62 4.79
CA GLN A 81 -4.28 -7.84 6.19
C GLN A 81 -3.18 -6.88 6.61
N LEU A 82 -2.08 -6.80 5.82
CA LEU A 82 -0.97 -5.87 6.12
C LEU A 82 -1.43 -4.41 6.19
N ALA A 83 -2.22 -3.98 5.21
CA ALA A 83 -2.71 -2.62 5.15
C ALA A 83 -3.69 -2.31 6.29
N TRP A 84 -4.55 -3.26 6.62
CA TRP A 84 -5.50 -3.15 7.74
C TRP A 84 -4.78 -2.98 9.07
N ASP A 85 -3.82 -3.86 9.37
CA ASP A 85 -3.06 -3.80 10.62
C ASP A 85 -2.29 -2.49 10.75
N LEU A 86 -1.63 -2.03 9.67
CA LEU A 86 -0.95 -0.74 9.64
C LEU A 86 -1.91 0.43 9.83
N GLN A 87 -3.09 0.38 9.24
CA GLN A 87 -4.10 1.43 9.38
C GLN A 87 -4.58 1.55 10.83
N GLN A 88 -4.88 0.41 11.46
CA GLN A 88 -5.29 0.39 12.87
C GLN A 88 -4.14 0.83 13.79
N PHE A 89 -2.95 0.26 13.61
CA PHE A 89 -1.79 0.55 14.43
C PHE A 89 -1.33 2.01 14.33
N SER A 90 -1.45 2.60 13.15
CA SER A 90 -1.07 4.01 12.92
C SER A 90 -2.17 5.02 13.23
N ASP A 91 -3.30 4.61 13.79
CA ASP A 91 -4.46 5.46 14.05
C ASP A 91 -4.94 6.21 12.78
N GLY A 92 -5.18 5.45 11.71
CA GLY A 92 -5.71 5.98 10.44
C GLY A 92 -4.70 6.74 9.57
N ARG A 93 -3.42 6.75 9.90
CA ARG A 93 -2.38 7.50 9.18
C ARG A 93 -1.80 6.75 7.98
N PHE A 94 -2.12 5.48 7.78
CA PHE A 94 -1.59 4.69 6.67
C PHE A 94 -2.43 4.83 5.40
N GLN A 95 -1.76 4.80 4.26
CA GLN A 95 -2.32 4.84 2.91
C GLN A 95 -1.64 3.77 2.06
N LEU A 96 -2.41 3.04 1.27
CA LEU A 96 -1.90 1.94 0.45
C LEU A 96 -1.62 2.39 -0.98
N GLY A 97 -0.37 2.62 -1.33
CA GLY A 97 0.06 2.90 -2.70
C GLY A 97 0.52 1.61 -3.41
N LEU A 98 -0.08 1.31 -4.55
CA LEU A 98 0.13 0.08 -5.31
C LEU A 98 0.68 0.33 -6.71
N GLY A 99 1.51 -0.59 -7.19
CA GLY A 99 2.00 -0.61 -8.56
C GLY A 99 2.04 -2.02 -9.14
N SER A 100 1.92 -2.14 -10.47
CA SER A 100 1.94 -3.42 -11.18
C SER A 100 3.35 -3.99 -11.36
N GLN A 101 4.38 -3.14 -11.27
CA GLN A 101 5.75 -3.44 -11.69
C GLN A 101 5.81 -3.82 -13.19
N VAL A 102 7.02 -4.03 -13.73
CA VAL A 102 7.22 -4.48 -15.12
C VAL A 102 7.27 -6.01 -15.20
N LYS A 103 6.81 -6.57 -16.33
CA LYS A 103 6.75 -8.02 -16.57
C LYS A 103 8.05 -8.75 -16.23
N GLY A 104 9.21 -8.21 -16.65
CA GLY A 104 10.51 -8.83 -16.41
C GLY A 104 10.81 -9.03 -14.92
N ASN A 105 10.46 -8.07 -14.07
CA ASN A 105 10.66 -8.18 -12.63
C ASN A 105 9.66 -9.14 -11.99
N ILE A 106 8.38 -9.08 -12.39
CA ILE A 106 7.35 -10.00 -11.87
C ILE A 106 7.74 -11.44 -12.10
N VAL A 107 8.16 -11.78 -13.33
CA VAL A 107 8.52 -13.15 -13.68
C VAL A 107 9.85 -13.58 -13.07
N ARG A 108 10.91 -12.78 -13.20
CA ARG A 108 12.28 -13.19 -12.87
C ARG A 108 12.70 -12.90 -11.41
N ARG A 109 12.14 -11.86 -10.79
CA ARG A 109 12.47 -11.49 -9.40
C ARG A 109 11.45 -12.05 -8.42
N TYR A 110 10.16 -11.94 -8.75
CA TYR A 110 9.08 -12.33 -7.85
C TYR A 110 8.54 -13.74 -8.13
N SER A 111 9.06 -14.46 -9.14
CA SER A 111 8.62 -15.81 -9.51
C SER A 111 7.10 -15.94 -9.69
N THR A 112 6.46 -14.88 -10.21
CA THR A 112 5.01 -14.80 -10.37
C THR A 112 4.65 -14.78 -11.85
N ALA A 113 3.64 -15.56 -12.24
CA ALA A 113 3.16 -15.61 -13.62
C ALA A 113 2.62 -14.24 -14.06
N TRP A 114 2.92 -13.88 -15.31
CA TRP A 114 2.36 -12.71 -15.95
C TRP A 114 1.13 -13.10 -16.77
N SER A 115 -0.04 -12.87 -16.22
CA SER A 115 -1.32 -13.20 -16.85
C SER A 115 -1.95 -11.98 -17.53
N GLY A 116 -1.57 -11.75 -18.78
CA GLY A 116 -2.21 -10.72 -19.62
C GLY A 116 -1.83 -9.26 -19.31
N PRO A 117 -2.60 -8.30 -19.82
CA PRO A 117 -2.38 -6.87 -19.64
C PRO A 117 -2.50 -6.45 -18.16
N PRO A 118 -1.62 -5.55 -17.65
CA PRO A 118 -1.60 -5.20 -16.24
C PRO A 118 -2.81 -4.39 -15.77
N GLY A 119 -3.44 -3.64 -16.66
CA GLY A 119 -4.57 -2.77 -16.28
C GLY A 119 -5.82 -3.51 -15.80
N PRO A 120 -6.39 -4.44 -16.58
CA PRO A 120 -7.52 -5.27 -16.14
C PRO A 120 -7.21 -6.02 -14.84
N ARG A 121 -6.03 -6.63 -14.74
CA ARG A 121 -5.61 -7.33 -13.51
C ARG A 121 -5.50 -6.40 -12.31
N MET A 122 -4.99 -5.16 -12.49
CA MET A 122 -4.90 -4.18 -11.42
C MET A 122 -6.29 -3.68 -11.00
N ARG A 123 -7.21 -3.53 -11.96
CA ARG A 123 -8.61 -3.21 -11.68
C ARG A 123 -9.23 -4.24 -10.73
N GLU A 124 -9.13 -5.51 -11.07
CA GLU A 124 -9.66 -6.58 -10.23
C GLU A 124 -8.96 -6.65 -8.86
N TYR A 125 -7.65 -6.45 -8.83
CA TYR A 125 -6.89 -6.42 -7.58
C TYR A 125 -7.45 -5.38 -6.60
N ILE A 126 -7.67 -4.14 -7.08
CA ILE A 126 -8.20 -3.06 -6.23
C ILE A 126 -9.66 -3.30 -5.86
N LEU A 127 -10.50 -3.78 -6.78
CA LEU A 127 -11.89 -4.09 -6.48
C LEU A 127 -12.02 -5.23 -5.45
N CYS A 128 -11.17 -6.26 -5.57
CA CYS A 128 -11.07 -7.33 -4.59
C CYS A 128 -10.62 -6.81 -3.21
N LEU A 129 -9.60 -5.94 -3.15
CA LEU A 129 -9.20 -5.26 -1.92
C LEU A 129 -10.35 -4.47 -1.28
N ARG A 130 -11.11 -3.73 -2.07
CA ARG A 130 -12.28 -2.98 -1.59
C ARG A 130 -13.35 -3.90 -0.99
N ALA A 131 -13.56 -5.08 -1.58
CA ALA A 131 -14.49 -6.08 -1.04
C ALA A 131 -13.97 -6.64 0.29
N ILE A 132 -12.68 -6.94 0.38
CA ILE A 132 -12.05 -7.43 1.63
C ILE A 132 -12.14 -6.38 2.73
N PHE A 133 -11.78 -5.10 2.46
CA PHE A 133 -11.86 -4.03 3.46
C PHE A 133 -13.30 -3.80 3.94
N ARG A 134 -14.30 -3.87 3.07
CA ARG A 134 -15.71 -3.83 3.49
C ARG A 134 -16.06 -4.99 4.40
N SER A 135 -15.56 -6.19 4.09
CA SER A 135 -15.78 -7.38 4.92
C SER A 135 -15.12 -7.28 6.29
N PHE A 136 -13.92 -6.67 6.36
CA PHE A 136 -13.21 -6.43 7.64
C PHE A 136 -13.91 -5.41 8.54
N ASN A 137 -14.88 -4.67 8.02
CA ASN A 137 -15.70 -3.71 8.77
C ASN A 137 -17.14 -4.18 9.01
N SER A 138 -17.49 -5.43 8.73
CA SER A 138 -18.87 -5.91 8.78
C SER A 138 -18.95 -7.37 9.22
N ASP A 139 -20.05 -7.70 9.88
CA ASP A 139 -20.48 -9.08 10.14
C ASP A 139 -21.03 -9.79 8.89
N LYS A 140 -21.29 -9.01 7.82
CA LYS A 140 -21.79 -9.50 6.53
C LYS A 140 -20.72 -9.32 5.45
N PRO A 141 -19.91 -10.35 5.15
CA PRO A 141 -18.86 -10.26 4.15
C PRO A 141 -19.37 -9.85 2.78
N THR A 142 -18.61 -8.98 2.12
CA THR A 142 -18.78 -8.65 0.71
C THR A 142 -17.79 -9.47 -0.10
N PHE A 143 -18.26 -10.35 -0.95
CA PHE A 143 -17.40 -11.21 -1.77
C PHE A 143 -17.09 -10.58 -3.14
N PHE A 144 -16.05 -11.11 -3.79
CA PHE A 144 -15.59 -10.69 -5.10
C PHE A 144 -15.22 -11.92 -5.94
N GLU A 145 -15.72 -11.98 -7.17
CA GLU A 145 -15.36 -12.99 -8.16
C GLU A 145 -14.94 -12.29 -9.46
N GLY A 146 -13.71 -12.50 -9.88
CA GLY A 146 -13.13 -11.96 -11.10
C GLY A 146 -12.37 -13.00 -11.89
N GLU A 147 -11.80 -12.61 -13.01
CA GLU A 147 -10.98 -13.47 -13.87
C GLU A 147 -9.61 -13.78 -13.22
N HIS A 148 -9.02 -12.78 -12.54
CA HIS A 148 -7.69 -12.88 -11.96
C HIS A 148 -7.69 -13.12 -10.45
N TYR A 149 -8.72 -12.67 -9.75
CA TYR A 149 -8.79 -12.75 -8.29
C TYR A 149 -10.17 -13.16 -7.81
N GLN A 150 -10.19 -13.93 -6.73
CA GLN A 150 -11.41 -14.38 -6.08
C GLN A 150 -11.29 -14.18 -4.56
N PHE A 151 -12.38 -13.72 -3.96
CA PHE A 151 -12.57 -13.65 -2.51
C PHE A 151 -14.00 -14.09 -2.23
N THR A 152 -14.19 -15.39 -1.99
CA THR A 152 -15.51 -16.06 -1.93
C THR A 152 -15.78 -16.73 -0.59
N THR A 153 -14.82 -16.63 0.33
CA THR A 153 -14.97 -17.19 1.68
C THR A 153 -14.27 -16.31 2.71
N LEU A 154 -14.89 -16.16 3.88
CA LEU A 154 -14.31 -15.50 5.05
C LEU A 154 -14.95 -16.10 6.30
N GLN A 155 -14.23 -16.99 6.97
CA GLN A 155 -14.67 -17.49 8.26
C GLN A 155 -14.49 -16.42 9.36
N PRO A 156 -15.30 -16.43 10.42
CA PRO A 156 -15.22 -15.44 11.49
C PRO A 156 -13.81 -15.29 12.11
N THR A 157 -13.07 -16.37 12.23
CA THR A 157 -11.69 -16.36 12.76
C THR A 157 -10.72 -15.50 11.93
N PHE A 158 -10.98 -15.33 10.63
CA PHE A 158 -10.15 -14.53 9.72
C PHE A 158 -10.71 -13.12 9.49
N ASN A 159 -11.85 -12.79 10.10
CA ASN A 159 -12.48 -11.49 9.98
C ASN A 159 -12.16 -10.63 11.21
N PRO A 160 -11.37 -9.54 11.07
CA PRO A 160 -11.07 -8.64 12.18
C PRO A 160 -12.32 -8.11 12.90
N PHE A 161 -13.41 -7.87 12.18
CA PHE A 161 -14.68 -7.44 12.76
C PHE A 161 -15.19 -8.39 13.85
N SER A 162 -15.01 -9.69 13.68
CA SER A 162 -15.47 -10.70 14.65
C SER A 162 -14.69 -10.66 15.97
N HIS A 163 -13.50 -10.07 15.99
CA HIS A 163 -12.63 -9.96 17.16
C HIS A 163 -12.64 -8.58 17.81
N HIS A 164 -12.80 -7.54 17.00
CA HIS A 164 -12.59 -6.15 17.43
C HIS A 164 -13.81 -5.25 17.17
N GLY A 165 -14.85 -5.75 16.48
CA GLY A 165 -15.96 -4.93 16.01
C GLY A 165 -15.57 -4.01 14.84
N PRO A 166 -16.37 -2.98 14.57
CA PRO A 166 -16.09 -2.04 13.49
C PRO A 166 -14.82 -1.22 13.78
N SER A 167 -14.01 -1.00 12.73
CA SER A 167 -12.83 -0.16 12.83
C SER A 167 -13.19 1.32 13.05
N GLY A 168 -12.38 2.02 13.83
CA GLY A 168 -12.39 3.49 13.88
C GLY A 168 -11.97 4.15 12.55
N HIS A 169 -11.30 3.39 11.66
CA HIS A 169 -10.78 3.84 10.37
C HIS A 169 -11.28 2.92 9.24
N PRO A 170 -12.59 2.93 8.91
CA PRO A 170 -13.19 1.97 7.99
C PRO A 170 -12.76 2.18 6.53
N HIS A 171 -12.31 3.39 6.17
CA HIS A 171 -11.84 3.70 4.83
C HIS A 171 -10.32 3.53 4.73
N MET A 172 -9.89 2.58 3.88
CA MET A 172 -8.50 2.41 3.50
C MET A 172 -8.23 3.20 2.23
N PRO A 173 -7.46 4.31 2.28
CA PRO A 173 -7.09 5.04 1.07
C PRO A 173 -6.16 4.20 0.20
N VAL A 174 -6.53 4.01 -1.07
CA VAL A 174 -5.74 3.26 -2.06
C VAL A 174 -5.29 4.19 -3.17
N TYR A 175 -3.99 4.29 -3.37
CA TYR A 175 -3.38 5.06 -4.45
C TYR A 175 -2.78 4.12 -5.50
N LEU A 176 -2.82 4.54 -6.75
CA LEU A 176 -2.29 3.75 -7.87
C LEU A 176 -1.13 4.46 -8.56
N ALA A 177 -0.01 3.75 -8.75
CA ALA A 177 1.06 4.23 -9.61
C ALA A 177 0.59 4.26 -11.06
N ALA A 178 0.69 5.42 -11.69
CA ALA A 178 0.26 5.63 -13.07
C ALA A 178 1.36 6.31 -13.87
N VAL A 179 1.92 5.59 -14.86
CA VAL A 179 2.97 6.07 -15.76
C VAL A 179 2.46 6.30 -17.18
N ASN A 180 1.20 6.00 -17.45
CA ASN A 180 0.59 6.17 -18.77
C ASN A 180 -0.89 6.56 -18.64
N PRO A 181 -1.50 7.10 -19.72
CA PRO A 181 -2.89 7.58 -19.70
C PRO A 181 -3.93 6.52 -19.31
N PHE A 182 -3.70 5.25 -19.67
CA PHE A 182 -4.60 4.17 -19.31
C PHE A 182 -4.63 3.95 -17.78
N MET A 183 -3.45 3.86 -17.16
CA MET A 183 -3.35 3.68 -15.71
C MET A 183 -3.83 4.90 -14.93
N ALA A 184 -3.61 6.12 -15.48
CA ALA A 184 -4.14 7.34 -14.88
C ALA A 184 -5.68 7.37 -14.89
N ARG A 185 -6.30 6.98 -16.01
CA ARG A 185 -7.76 6.84 -16.10
C ARG A 185 -8.28 5.77 -15.14
N LEU A 186 -7.63 4.61 -15.11
CA LEU A 186 -7.98 3.54 -14.19
C LEU A 186 -7.91 4.01 -12.74
N ALA A 187 -6.87 4.74 -12.35
CA ALA A 187 -6.76 5.31 -11.02
C ALA A 187 -7.93 6.25 -10.69
N GLY A 188 -8.32 7.11 -11.62
CA GLY A 188 -9.47 8.00 -11.46
C GLY A 188 -10.82 7.29 -11.31
N GLU A 189 -10.92 6.04 -11.81
CA GLU A 189 -12.14 5.26 -11.72
C GLU A 189 -12.28 4.46 -10.42
N ILE A 190 -11.18 3.96 -9.85
CA ILE A 190 -11.25 2.96 -8.77
C ILE A 190 -10.35 3.23 -7.55
N ALA A 191 -9.41 4.18 -7.65
CA ALA A 191 -8.51 4.54 -6.56
C ALA A 191 -8.89 5.88 -5.93
N ASP A 192 -8.30 6.19 -4.77
CA ASP A 192 -8.49 7.48 -4.10
C ASP A 192 -7.53 8.53 -4.64
N GLY A 193 -6.52 8.13 -5.43
CA GLY A 193 -5.59 9.04 -6.06
C GLY A 193 -4.47 8.35 -6.83
N ILE A 194 -3.58 9.17 -7.35
CA ILE A 194 -2.44 8.74 -8.19
C ILE A 194 -1.13 8.99 -7.42
N ARG A 195 -0.21 8.05 -7.54
CA ARG A 195 1.21 8.21 -7.18
C ARG A 195 2.06 8.20 -8.44
N PRO A 196 2.31 9.37 -9.06
CA PRO A 196 3.20 9.45 -10.21
C PRO A 196 4.65 9.20 -9.76
N PRO A 197 5.50 8.58 -10.58
CA PRO A 197 6.92 8.58 -10.33
C PRO A 197 7.46 10.01 -10.39
N GLY A 198 8.46 10.33 -9.55
CA GLY A 198 8.97 11.69 -9.39
C GLY A 198 9.62 12.33 -10.65
N TRP A 199 9.75 11.57 -11.74
CA TRP A 199 10.29 12.05 -13.02
C TRP A 199 9.22 12.29 -14.12
N ILE A 200 7.93 12.13 -13.80
CA ILE A 200 6.86 12.56 -14.72
C ILE A 200 6.59 14.04 -14.49
N THR A 201 6.99 14.84 -15.44
CA THR A 201 6.66 16.27 -15.56
C THR A 201 5.49 16.45 -16.50
#